data_c8891e3cc476f8684311fc222a1c7cc2
#
_entry.id   c8891e3cc476f8684311fc222a1c7cc2
#
_cell.length_a   1.000
_cell.length_b   1.000
_cell.length_c   1.000
_cell.angle_alpha   90.00
_cell.angle_beta   90.00
_cell.angle_gamma   90.00
#
_symmetry.space_group_name_H-M   'P 1'
#
loop_
_entity.id
_entity.type
_entity.pdbx_description
1 polymer ?
#
loop_
_entity_poly.entity_id
_entity_poly.type
_entity_poly.pdbx_seq_one_letter_code
_entity_poly.pdbx_strand_id
1 'polypeptide(L)'
;MKTKTMFKTMLASMFCMVALLLVACDGNSNKPVLNKLSFDKTRVDLNLGRTTTLTVKNGTAPYTAKLSGQGDQLVADVRVEGNLIILTGMFLGEATMAVTDKDGNTGVVSVVVKNIEGSLKLDKTTLNIEVGKSETVSVQNGVGPFKVISNDNKVVETNVKGSQITFTGNKTGTTTVEVQDAKSNVGVVTVTVR
;
A
#
# COMPACT_ATOMS: atom_id res chain seq x y z
N MET A 1 52.27 6.92 -2.92
CA MET A 1 52.10 5.49 -2.51
C MET A 1 50.68 5.37 -1.97
N LYS A 2 49.89 4.70 -2.76
CA LYS A 2 48.98 3.57 -2.46
C LYS A 2 48.20 3.70 -1.16
N THR A 3 46.88 3.95 -1.27
CA THR A 3 45.88 2.93 -0.96
C THR A 3 44.53 3.33 -1.59
N LYS A 4 44.28 2.72 -2.74
CA LYS A 4 42.95 2.49 -3.31
C LYS A 4 42.37 1.24 -2.66
N THR A 5 41.06 1.14 -2.75
CA THR A 5 40.24 -0.07 -2.54
C THR A 5 39.84 -0.38 -1.11
N MET A 6 38.54 -0.11 -0.78
CA MET A 6 37.60 -1.06 -0.19
C MET A 6 36.24 -0.39 0.05
N PHE A 7 35.50 -0.19 -1.02
CA PHE A 7 34.05 0.11 -0.93
C PHE A 7 33.32 -0.63 -2.06
N LYS A 8 33.51 -1.92 -2.09
CA LYS A 8 32.66 -2.84 -2.86
C LYS A 8 32.56 -4.10 -2.03
N THR A 9 31.37 -4.47 -1.66
CA THR A 9 30.87 -5.70 -1.05
C THR A 9 30.22 -5.44 0.31
N MET A 10 29.04 -4.79 0.28
CA MET A 10 28.07 -4.94 1.38
C MET A 10 26.65 -4.67 0.86
N LEU A 11 26.29 -5.41 -0.18
CA LEU A 11 24.92 -5.41 -0.70
C LEU A 11 24.54 -6.85 -1.09
N ALA A 12 24.63 -7.76 -0.15
CA ALA A 12 24.12 -9.10 -0.30
C ALA A 12 24.19 -9.82 1.07
N SER A 13 23.26 -9.55 1.97
CA SER A 13 22.86 -10.52 3.00
C SER A 13 21.92 -9.87 4.02
N MET A 14 20.69 -9.59 3.62
CA MET A 14 19.63 -9.34 4.59
C MET A 14 18.33 -10.03 4.14
N PHE A 15 18.51 -11.23 3.62
CA PHE A 15 17.41 -12.10 3.24
C PHE A 15 17.59 -13.43 3.97
N CYS A 16 17.45 -13.43 5.30
CA CYS A 16 17.32 -14.67 6.06
C CYS A 16 17.19 -14.36 7.56
N MET A 17 16.02 -13.94 8.02
CA MET A 17 15.68 -14.11 9.44
C MET A 17 14.17 -14.02 9.68
N VAL A 18 13.41 -14.87 9.02
CA VAL A 18 12.10 -15.30 9.54
C VAL A 18 11.92 -16.76 9.17
N ALA A 19 12.71 -17.62 9.73
CA ALA A 19 12.40 -19.04 9.78
C ALA A 19 13.42 -19.74 10.68
N LEU A 20 13.23 -19.66 11.97
CA LEU A 20 13.80 -20.66 12.89
C LEU A 20 13.11 -20.51 14.25
N LEU A 21 11.84 -20.88 14.31
CA LEU A 21 11.35 -21.54 15.53
C LEU A 21 11.73 -23.00 15.38
N LEU A 22 12.92 -23.31 15.84
CA LEU A 22 13.33 -24.68 16.09
C LEU A 22 12.35 -25.28 17.10
N VAL A 23 11.59 -26.25 16.64
CA VAL A 23 10.84 -27.17 17.47
C VAL A 23 11.86 -27.96 18.28
N ALA A 24 12.06 -27.56 19.51
CA ALA A 24 12.60 -28.47 20.53
C ALA A 24 11.51 -29.52 20.77
N CYS A 25 11.77 -30.75 20.39
CA CYS A 25 11.00 -31.90 20.83
C CYS A 25 11.10 -31.99 22.33
N ASP A 26 10.04 -31.62 23.04
CA ASP A 26 9.80 -32.12 24.38
C ASP A 26 8.38 -32.72 24.37
N GLY A 27 8.33 -34.00 24.74
CA GLY A 27 7.15 -34.84 24.66
C GLY A 27 6.08 -34.43 25.68
N ASN A 28 5.21 -33.53 25.29
CA ASN A 28 3.88 -33.43 25.90
C ASN A 28 2.86 -32.97 24.86
N SER A 29 2.06 -33.93 24.42
CA SER A 29 1.07 -33.86 23.37
C SER A 29 -0.18 -33.08 23.78
N ASN A 30 -0.09 -31.73 23.83
CA ASN A 30 -1.25 -30.84 23.85
C ASN A 30 -0.89 -29.41 23.44
N LYS A 31 0.01 -29.23 22.46
CA LYS A 31 0.07 -27.92 21.78
C LYS A 31 -1.03 -27.91 20.71
N PRO A 32 -1.89 -26.88 20.70
CA PRO A 32 -2.82 -26.73 19.60
C PRO A 32 -2.00 -26.62 18.31
N VAL A 33 -2.29 -27.51 17.35
CA VAL A 33 -1.76 -27.41 15.99
C VAL A 33 -2.32 -26.08 15.46
N LEU A 34 -1.49 -25.04 15.43
CA LEU A 34 -1.85 -23.77 14.79
C LEU A 34 -2.10 -24.06 13.31
N ASN A 35 -3.37 -24.21 12.95
CA ASN A 35 -3.77 -24.37 11.57
C ASN A 35 -3.45 -23.08 10.83
N LYS A 36 -2.65 -23.21 9.78
CA LYS A 36 -2.27 -22.06 8.95
C LYS A 36 -3.48 -21.62 8.12
N LEU A 37 -3.83 -20.33 8.17
CA LEU A 37 -4.82 -19.79 7.25
C LEU A 37 -4.34 -19.87 5.81
N SER A 38 -5.24 -20.22 4.91
CA SER A 38 -5.02 -20.25 3.47
C SER A 38 -5.86 -19.20 2.77
N PHE A 39 -5.35 -18.69 1.67
CA PHE A 39 -5.94 -17.62 0.89
C PHE A 39 -6.07 -18.03 -0.57
N ASP A 40 -6.86 -17.30 -1.33
CA ASP A 40 -6.92 -17.46 -2.80
C ASP A 40 -5.61 -17.03 -3.47
N LYS A 41 -4.83 -16.15 -2.82
CA LYS A 41 -3.51 -15.66 -3.27
C LYS A 41 -2.55 -15.58 -2.09
N THR A 42 -1.27 -15.86 -2.32
CA THR A 42 -0.19 -15.67 -1.33
C THR A 42 0.52 -14.33 -1.48
N ARG A 43 0.28 -13.66 -2.60
CA ARG A 43 0.77 -12.33 -2.92
C ARG A 43 -0.34 -11.50 -3.55
N VAL A 44 -0.41 -10.24 -3.16
CA VAL A 44 -1.33 -9.25 -3.71
C VAL A 44 -0.50 -8.13 -4.35
N ASP A 45 -0.58 -8.01 -5.67
CA ASP A 45 -0.03 -6.90 -6.42
C ASP A 45 -1.13 -5.87 -6.64
N LEU A 46 -0.91 -4.65 -6.16
CA LEU A 46 -1.82 -3.51 -6.23
C LEU A 46 -1.20 -2.41 -7.07
N ASN A 47 -2.01 -1.73 -7.84
CA ASN A 47 -1.63 -0.42 -8.36
C ASN A 47 -2.01 0.67 -7.35
N LEU A 48 -1.20 1.73 -7.29
CA LEU A 48 -1.44 2.88 -6.43
C LEU A 48 -2.86 3.45 -6.71
N GLY A 49 -3.63 3.73 -5.66
CA GLY A 49 -5.01 4.20 -5.73
C GLY A 49 -6.06 3.15 -6.13
N ARG A 50 -5.66 1.91 -6.43
CA ARG A 50 -6.59 0.84 -6.81
C ARG A 50 -6.91 -0.08 -5.64
N THR A 51 -8.11 -0.65 -5.70
CA THR A 51 -8.60 -1.61 -4.70
C THR A 51 -8.62 -3.02 -5.27
N THR A 52 -8.28 -4.00 -4.45
CA THR A 52 -8.42 -5.43 -4.75
C THR A 52 -8.92 -6.19 -3.55
N THR A 53 -9.35 -7.43 -3.77
CA THR A 53 -9.83 -8.32 -2.71
C THR A 53 -8.93 -9.56 -2.60
N LEU A 54 -8.81 -10.05 -1.37
CA LEU A 54 -8.20 -11.31 -1.01
C LEU A 54 -9.23 -12.13 -0.24
N THR A 55 -9.38 -13.40 -0.58
CA THR A 55 -10.36 -14.28 0.09
C THR A 55 -9.65 -15.23 1.05
N VAL A 56 -10.12 -15.28 2.30
CA VAL A 56 -9.71 -16.29 3.28
C VAL A 56 -10.51 -17.58 3.00
N LYS A 57 -9.80 -18.70 2.78
CA LYS A 57 -10.41 -19.99 2.36
C LYS A 57 -10.73 -20.92 3.51
N ASN A 58 -10.10 -20.73 4.67
CA ASN A 58 -10.31 -21.57 5.86
C ASN A 58 -10.21 -20.71 7.14
N GLY A 59 -10.49 -21.32 8.28
CA GLY A 59 -10.49 -20.67 9.58
C GLY A 59 -11.90 -20.23 10.02
N THR A 60 -11.96 -19.57 11.16
CA THR A 60 -13.21 -19.17 11.83
C THR A 60 -13.32 -17.65 11.92
N ALA A 61 -14.37 -17.07 11.35
CA ALA A 61 -14.63 -15.62 11.52
C ALA A 61 -14.93 -15.26 12.99
N PRO A 62 -14.66 -14.01 13.42
CA PRO A 62 -14.15 -12.90 12.65
C PRO A 62 -12.63 -12.97 12.39
N TYR A 63 -12.21 -12.40 11.26
CA TYR A 63 -10.81 -12.26 10.91
C TYR A 63 -10.30 -10.85 11.24
N THR A 64 -9.02 -10.76 11.55
CA THR A 64 -8.30 -9.49 11.67
C THR A 64 -7.11 -9.49 10.72
N ALA A 65 -6.81 -8.36 10.11
CA ALA A 65 -5.69 -8.20 9.21
C ALA A 65 -4.84 -7.01 9.64
N LYS A 66 -3.51 -7.20 9.70
CA LYS A 66 -2.55 -6.15 10.05
C LYS A 66 -1.44 -6.13 9.03
N LEU A 67 -1.15 -4.95 8.47
CA LEU A 67 0.02 -4.70 7.66
C LEU A 67 1.22 -4.38 8.54
N SER A 68 2.36 -4.98 8.21
CA SER A 68 3.67 -4.59 8.69
C SER A 68 4.53 -4.23 7.49
N GLY A 69 5.11 -3.04 7.48
CA GLY A 69 5.93 -2.53 6.39
C GLY A 69 7.13 -1.76 6.92
N GLN A 70 7.99 -1.33 6.02
CA GLN A 70 9.12 -0.48 6.37
C GLN A 70 8.66 0.99 6.44
N GLY A 71 8.85 1.63 7.59
CA GLY A 71 8.56 3.04 7.82
C GLY A 71 7.19 3.32 8.45
N ASP A 72 6.92 4.60 8.68
CA ASP A 72 5.73 5.09 9.39
C ASP A 72 4.47 5.13 8.51
N GLN A 73 4.58 4.82 7.21
CA GLN A 73 3.48 4.85 6.26
C GLN A 73 3.05 3.44 5.86
N LEU A 74 1.77 3.16 6.02
CA LEU A 74 1.18 1.92 5.54
C LEU A 74 1.02 1.98 4.00
N VAL A 75 1.58 1.01 3.29
CA VAL A 75 1.52 0.95 1.81
C VAL A 75 0.09 0.74 1.29
N ALA A 76 -0.81 0.19 2.09
CA ALA A 76 -2.21 0.00 1.73
C ALA A 76 -3.15 0.23 2.94
N ASP A 77 -4.39 0.67 2.67
CA ASP A 77 -5.51 0.56 3.59
C ASP A 77 -6.09 -0.85 3.52
N VAL A 78 -6.53 -1.38 4.68
CA VAL A 78 -7.06 -2.75 4.79
C VAL A 78 -8.37 -2.76 5.55
N ARG A 79 -9.40 -3.36 4.94
CA ARG A 79 -10.70 -3.62 5.57
C ARG A 79 -11.02 -5.09 5.51
N VAL A 80 -11.69 -5.60 6.54
CA VAL A 80 -12.13 -6.99 6.60
C VAL A 80 -13.66 -7.04 6.61
N GLU A 81 -14.22 -7.76 5.65
CA GLU A 81 -15.68 -7.95 5.49
C GLU A 81 -15.97 -9.45 5.36
N GLY A 82 -16.38 -10.08 6.46
CA GLY A 82 -16.55 -11.54 6.52
C GLY A 82 -15.24 -12.27 6.23
N ASN A 83 -15.19 -13.05 5.17
CA ASN A 83 -13.99 -13.75 4.70
C ASN A 83 -13.24 -13.00 3.58
N LEU A 84 -13.68 -11.79 3.22
CA LEU A 84 -13.01 -10.93 2.25
C LEU A 84 -12.14 -9.91 2.97
N ILE A 85 -10.92 -9.73 2.47
CA ILE A 85 -9.99 -8.68 2.87
C ILE A 85 -9.86 -7.76 1.68
N ILE A 86 -10.26 -6.50 1.87
CA ILE A 86 -10.25 -5.44 0.86
C ILE A 86 -9.01 -4.60 1.09
N LEU A 87 -8.16 -4.46 0.07
CA LEU A 87 -6.93 -3.68 0.13
C LEU A 87 -6.98 -2.54 -0.89
N THR A 88 -6.63 -1.33 -0.47
CA THR A 88 -6.49 -0.16 -1.34
C THR A 88 -5.05 0.33 -1.28
N GLY A 89 -4.35 0.43 -2.42
CA GLY A 89 -2.97 0.89 -2.49
C GLY A 89 -2.86 2.39 -2.17
N MET A 90 -2.10 2.74 -1.14
CA MET A 90 -1.96 4.13 -0.65
C MET A 90 -0.59 4.73 -0.96
N PHE A 91 0.49 3.96 -0.81
CA PHE A 91 1.86 4.38 -1.05
C PHE A 91 2.62 3.28 -1.78
N LEU A 92 3.57 3.66 -2.64
CA LEU A 92 4.44 2.69 -3.32
C LEU A 92 5.30 1.96 -2.30
N GLY A 93 5.44 0.65 -2.45
CA GLY A 93 6.28 -0.17 -1.59
C GLY A 93 5.76 -1.58 -1.40
N GLU A 94 6.41 -2.27 -0.47
CA GLU A 94 6.10 -3.65 -0.12
C GLU A 94 5.79 -3.75 1.37
N ALA A 95 4.83 -4.61 1.71
CA ALA A 95 4.44 -4.91 3.08
C ALA A 95 4.10 -6.39 3.23
N THR A 96 4.10 -6.84 4.47
CA THR A 96 3.58 -8.15 4.83
C THR A 96 2.27 -7.97 5.59
N MET A 97 1.23 -8.64 5.16
CA MET A 97 -0.05 -8.66 5.86
C MET A 97 -0.19 -9.96 6.65
N ALA A 98 -0.33 -9.84 7.96
CA ALA A 98 -0.69 -10.96 8.83
C ALA A 98 -2.21 -10.96 9.04
N VAL A 99 -2.84 -12.10 8.80
CA VAL A 99 -4.26 -12.34 9.03
C VAL A 99 -4.40 -13.35 10.15
N THR A 100 -5.28 -13.06 11.10
CA THR A 100 -5.57 -13.95 12.24
C THR A 100 -7.08 -14.17 12.33
N ASP A 101 -7.49 -15.39 12.57
CA ASP A 101 -8.89 -15.76 12.80
C ASP A 101 -9.26 -15.71 14.30
N LYS A 102 -10.53 -15.99 14.62
CA LYS A 102 -11.05 -16.02 15.98
C LYS A 102 -10.31 -17.02 16.89
N ASP A 103 -9.84 -18.13 16.33
CA ASP A 103 -9.20 -19.23 17.08
C ASP A 103 -7.68 -19.04 17.21
N GLY A 104 -7.15 -17.90 16.71
CA GLY A 104 -5.72 -17.58 16.77
C GLY A 104 -4.89 -18.21 15.65
N ASN A 105 -5.50 -18.86 14.65
CA ASN A 105 -4.79 -19.34 13.48
C ASN A 105 -4.33 -18.17 12.64
N THR A 106 -3.11 -18.23 12.10
CA THR A 106 -2.52 -17.13 11.36
C THR A 106 -2.11 -17.53 9.95
N GLY A 107 -2.15 -16.55 9.06
CA GLY A 107 -1.61 -16.65 7.71
C GLY A 107 -0.96 -15.35 7.29
N VAL A 108 -0.05 -15.42 6.34
CA VAL A 108 0.74 -14.27 5.88
C VAL A 108 0.63 -14.11 4.37
N VAL A 109 0.45 -12.87 3.91
CA VAL A 109 0.34 -12.51 2.50
C VAL A 109 1.29 -11.34 2.21
N SER A 110 2.06 -11.44 1.13
CA SER A 110 2.87 -10.33 0.63
C SER A 110 1.97 -9.33 -0.10
N VAL A 111 2.12 -8.04 0.20
CA VAL A 111 1.39 -6.95 -0.45
C VAL A 111 2.40 -6.04 -1.12
N VAL A 112 2.23 -5.80 -2.41
CA VAL A 112 3.10 -4.92 -3.20
C VAL A 112 2.26 -3.88 -3.89
N VAL A 113 2.56 -2.61 -3.63
CA VAL A 113 1.92 -1.47 -4.30
C VAL A 113 2.91 -0.82 -5.26
N LYS A 114 2.53 -0.74 -6.53
CA LYS A 114 3.36 -0.22 -7.62
C LYS A 114 2.58 0.82 -8.44
N ASN A 115 3.29 1.59 -9.25
CA ASN A 115 2.67 2.49 -10.22
C ASN A 115 1.91 1.70 -11.29
N ILE A 116 0.88 2.34 -11.83
CA ILE A 116 0.17 1.86 -13.03
C ILE A 116 1.13 2.00 -14.22
N GLU A 117 1.29 0.96 -15.04
CA GLU A 117 2.00 1.06 -16.31
C GLU A 117 1.29 2.06 -17.24
N GLY A 118 2.05 2.92 -17.92
CA GLY A 118 1.49 4.05 -18.68
C GLY A 118 1.11 5.25 -17.81
N SER A 119 1.75 5.40 -16.64
CA SER A 119 1.44 6.46 -15.69
C SER A 119 1.79 7.85 -16.22
N LEU A 120 0.94 8.83 -15.88
CA LEU A 120 1.30 10.23 -16.00
C LEU A 120 2.46 10.57 -15.06
N LYS A 121 3.43 11.32 -15.55
CA LYS A 121 4.45 11.94 -14.71
C LYS A 121 3.86 13.18 -14.06
N LEU A 122 3.84 13.18 -12.74
CA LEU A 122 3.48 14.32 -11.90
C LEU A 122 4.72 14.83 -11.19
N ASP A 123 4.82 16.13 -10.97
CA ASP A 123 5.96 16.74 -10.23
C ASP A 123 5.96 16.34 -8.75
N LYS A 124 4.76 16.06 -8.20
CA LYS A 124 4.56 15.56 -6.84
C LYS A 124 3.53 14.44 -6.85
N THR A 125 3.81 13.36 -6.12
CA THR A 125 2.88 12.22 -5.94
C THR A 125 2.38 12.09 -4.50
N THR A 126 2.90 12.92 -3.59
CA THR A 126 2.49 13.00 -2.18
C THR A 126 2.36 14.45 -1.78
N LEU A 127 1.25 14.80 -1.12
CA LEU A 127 0.98 16.14 -0.58
C LEU A 127 0.65 16.05 0.90
N ASN A 128 1.15 17.03 1.66
CA ASN A 128 0.77 17.28 3.05
C ASN A 128 0.20 18.69 3.13
N ILE A 129 -1.10 18.81 3.27
CA ILE A 129 -1.82 20.09 3.19
C ILE A 129 -2.50 20.36 4.54
N GLU A 130 -2.40 21.57 5.05
CA GLU A 130 -3.20 21.99 6.21
C GLU A 130 -4.65 22.27 5.78
N VAL A 131 -5.60 22.06 6.69
CA VAL A 131 -7.02 22.38 6.42
C VAL A 131 -7.15 23.84 5.99
N GLY A 132 -7.86 24.09 4.90
CA GLY A 132 -8.07 25.41 4.28
C GLY A 132 -6.90 25.92 3.45
N LYS A 133 -5.81 25.18 3.32
CA LYS A 133 -4.67 25.53 2.44
C LYS A 133 -4.74 24.75 1.14
N SER A 134 -3.97 25.21 0.15
CA SER A 134 -3.92 24.59 -1.18
C SER A 134 -2.48 24.38 -1.62
N GLU A 135 -2.25 23.28 -2.34
CA GLU A 135 -1.02 22.99 -3.08
C GLU A 135 -1.32 22.67 -4.53
N THR A 136 -0.35 22.91 -5.42
CA THR A 136 -0.48 22.65 -6.86
C THR A 136 0.46 21.53 -7.27
N VAL A 137 -0.07 20.62 -8.10
CA VAL A 137 0.67 19.55 -8.78
C VAL A 137 0.63 19.82 -10.28
N SER A 138 1.76 19.67 -10.95
CA SER A 138 1.89 19.86 -12.39
C SER A 138 2.03 18.51 -13.11
N VAL A 139 1.24 18.30 -14.15
CA VAL A 139 1.41 17.15 -15.05
C VAL A 139 2.57 17.44 -16.01
N GLN A 140 3.60 16.59 -15.97
CA GLN A 140 4.83 16.76 -16.75
C GLN A 140 4.78 16.09 -18.13
N ASN A 141 3.88 15.12 -18.31
CA ASN A 141 3.65 14.46 -19.60
C ASN A 141 2.14 14.20 -19.77
N GLY A 142 1.75 13.63 -20.89
CA GLY A 142 0.35 13.31 -21.18
C GLY A 142 -0.33 14.33 -22.08
N VAL A 143 -1.55 14.03 -22.44
CA VAL A 143 -2.35 14.82 -23.41
C VAL A 143 -3.64 15.27 -22.73
N GLY A 144 -3.80 16.59 -22.57
CA GLY A 144 -5.07 17.14 -22.05
C GLY A 144 -6.27 16.88 -22.96
N PRO A 145 -7.49 16.99 -22.48
CA PRO A 145 -7.85 17.45 -21.13
C PRO A 145 -7.56 16.40 -20.05
N PHE A 146 -7.25 16.87 -18.85
CA PHE A 146 -7.04 16.02 -17.70
C PHE A 146 -8.32 15.90 -16.88
N LYS A 147 -8.67 14.68 -16.49
CA LYS A 147 -9.76 14.36 -15.56
C LYS A 147 -9.17 14.00 -14.20
N VAL A 148 -9.76 14.52 -13.13
CA VAL A 148 -9.30 14.27 -11.76
C VAL A 148 -10.44 13.65 -10.96
N ILE A 149 -10.13 12.56 -10.23
CA ILE A 149 -11.08 11.82 -9.43
C ILE A 149 -10.48 11.64 -8.03
N SER A 150 -11.10 12.24 -7.02
CA SER A 150 -10.76 12.02 -5.62
C SER A 150 -11.53 10.82 -5.08
N ASN A 151 -10.84 9.94 -4.33
CA ASN A 151 -11.50 8.84 -3.63
C ASN A 151 -12.28 9.32 -2.40
N ASP A 152 -11.93 10.49 -1.83
CA ASP A 152 -12.72 11.17 -0.82
C ASP A 152 -12.65 12.70 -1.02
N ASN A 153 -13.68 13.25 -1.64
CA ASN A 153 -13.81 14.69 -1.90
C ASN A 153 -14.16 15.51 -0.64
N LYS A 154 -14.47 14.86 0.49
CA LYS A 154 -14.63 15.56 1.77
C LYS A 154 -13.27 15.89 2.38
N VAL A 155 -12.24 15.08 2.09
CA VAL A 155 -10.87 15.32 2.58
C VAL A 155 -10.18 16.36 1.71
N VAL A 156 -10.26 16.24 0.39
CA VAL A 156 -9.60 17.15 -0.55
C VAL A 156 -10.50 17.51 -1.73
N GLU A 157 -10.55 18.79 -2.05
CA GLU A 157 -11.13 19.32 -3.28
C GLU A 157 -10.05 19.57 -4.32
N THR A 158 -10.38 19.40 -5.60
CA THR A 158 -9.43 19.57 -6.71
C THR A 158 -9.98 20.48 -7.78
N ASN A 159 -9.10 21.33 -8.34
CA ASN A 159 -9.40 22.20 -9.47
C ASN A 159 -8.33 22.02 -10.56
N VAL A 160 -8.75 21.83 -11.81
CA VAL A 160 -7.86 21.62 -12.97
C VAL A 160 -7.82 22.85 -13.85
N LYS A 161 -6.60 23.35 -14.10
CA LYS A 161 -6.35 24.44 -15.04
C LYS A 161 -5.18 24.08 -15.96
N GLY A 162 -5.50 23.65 -17.19
CA GLY A 162 -4.49 23.14 -18.12
C GLY A 162 -3.78 21.92 -17.54
N SER A 163 -2.46 21.98 -17.42
CA SER A 163 -1.61 20.93 -16.81
C SER A 163 -1.41 21.11 -15.30
N GLN A 164 -2.01 22.10 -14.68
CA GLN A 164 -1.92 22.37 -13.25
C GLN A 164 -3.18 21.91 -12.54
N ILE A 165 -3.01 21.22 -11.43
CA ILE A 165 -4.08 20.70 -10.57
C ILE A 165 -3.86 21.27 -9.19
N THR A 166 -4.80 22.06 -8.69
CA THR A 166 -4.80 22.61 -7.34
C THR A 166 -5.57 21.68 -6.43
N PHE A 167 -4.98 21.35 -5.29
CA PHE A 167 -5.55 20.51 -4.23
C PHE A 167 -5.79 21.39 -3.01
N THR A 168 -7.02 21.43 -2.51
CA THR A 168 -7.39 22.20 -1.31
C THR A 168 -7.81 21.25 -0.21
N GLY A 169 -7.17 21.33 0.95
CA GLY A 169 -7.51 20.49 2.11
C GLY A 169 -8.78 20.97 2.79
N ASN A 170 -9.83 20.16 2.82
CA ASN A 170 -11.12 20.48 3.42
C ASN A 170 -11.30 19.92 4.82
N LYS A 171 -10.81 18.69 5.05
CA LYS A 171 -10.94 17.96 6.32
C LYS A 171 -9.72 17.10 6.56
N THR A 172 -9.31 16.96 7.82
CA THR A 172 -8.24 16.03 8.23
C THR A 172 -8.51 14.60 7.77
N GLY A 173 -7.50 13.96 7.18
CA GLY A 173 -7.59 12.62 6.65
C GLY A 173 -6.54 12.37 5.57
N THR A 174 -6.49 11.13 5.06
CA THR A 174 -5.64 10.75 3.93
C THR A 174 -6.51 10.15 2.84
N THR A 175 -6.30 10.60 1.62
CA THR A 175 -7.00 10.11 0.43
C THR A 175 -6.06 10.02 -0.76
N THR A 176 -6.47 9.30 -1.80
CA THR A 176 -5.78 9.30 -3.09
C THR A 176 -6.63 10.01 -4.14
N VAL A 177 -5.94 10.72 -5.03
CA VAL A 177 -6.54 11.42 -6.16
C VAL A 177 -5.92 10.89 -7.45
N GLU A 178 -6.75 10.39 -8.34
CA GLU A 178 -6.36 9.91 -9.65
C GLU A 178 -6.45 11.06 -10.66
N VAL A 179 -5.40 11.21 -11.47
CA VAL A 179 -5.33 12.11 -12.60
C VAL A 179 -5.26 11.29 -13.88
N GLN A 180 -6.19 11.48 -14.79
CA GLN A 180 -6.26 10.76 -16.06
C GLN A 180 -6.13 11.72 -17.23
N ASP A 181 -5.35 11.37 -18.25
CA ASP A 181 -5.24 12.11 -19.50
C ASP A 181 -6.23 11.63 -20.58
N ALA A 182 -6.27 12.31 -21.72
CA ALA A 182 -7.14 11.96 -22.84
C ALA A 182 -6.85 10.59 -23.46
N LYS A 183 -5.69 10.00 -23.22
CA LYS A 183 -5.27 8.66 -23.65
C LYS A 183 -5.46 7.60 -22.57
N SER A 184 -6.12 7.93 -21.47
CA SER A 184 -6.33 7.05 -20.31
C SER A 184 -5.05 6.68 -19.56
N ASN A 185 -3.94 7.40 -19.75
CA ASN A 185 -2.80 7.29 -18.83
C ASN A 185 -3.18 7.88 -17.48
N VAL A 186 -2.71 7.26 -16.42
CA VAL A 186 -3.12 7.60 -15.05
C VAL A 186 -1.91 7.96 -14.20
N GLY A 187 -2.01 9.05 -13.44
CA GLY A 187 -1.15 9.40 -12.33
C GLY A 187 -1.94 9.43 -11.03
N VAL A 188 -1.31 9.15 -9.90
CA VAL A 188 -1.97 9.16 -8.60
C VAL A 188 -1.19 10.06 -7.64
N VAL A 189 -1.94 10.88 -6.90
CA VAL A 189 -1.43 11.72 -5.81
C VAL A 189 -2.04 11.24 -4.50
N THR A 190 -1.20 10.91 -3.53
CA THR A 190 -1.64 10.66 -2.14
C THR A 190 -1.64 12.00 -1.39
N VAL A 191 -2.78 12.35 -0.81
CA VAL A 191 -2.97 13.62 -0.09
C VAL A 191 -3.27 13.33 1.37
N THR A 192 -2.46 13.88 2.25
CA THR A 192 -2.70 13.91 3.70
C THR A 192 -3.05 15.33 4.11
N VAL A 193 -4.24 15.51 4.67
CA VAL A 193 -4.71 16.79 5.23
C VAL A 193 -4.63 16.74 6.75
N ARG A 194 -4.03 17.74 7.36
CA ARG A 194 -3.77 17.83 8.81
C ARG A 194 -4.03 19.22 9.39
#